data_6e74bb7524b5bc78cccad2855da4de5a
#
_entry.id   6e74bb7524b5bc78cccad2855da4de5a
#
_cell.length_a   1.000
_cell.length_b   1.000
_cell.length_c   1.000
_cell.angle_alpha   90.00
_cell.angle_beta   90.00
_cell.angle_gamma   90.00
#
_symmetry.space_group_name_H-M   'P 1'
#
loop_
_entity.id
_entity.type
_entity.pdbx_description
1 polymer ?
#
loop_
_entity_poly.entity_id
_entity_poly.type
_entity_poly.pdbx_seq_one_letter_code
_entity_poly.pdbx_strand_id
1 'polypeptide(L)'
;MSLTQVFRGKRVLVTGHTGFKGSWLVFMLRQMGAEVAGLSISEPENDLHAYYALKVSSHLVNPASAVGDVRSIETYRKVIEETRPDFLFHLAAQAIVSVSYRDPLDTVTTNVVGVANACELLRTSDSVVTSVIVTSDKCYKNKERLEPYGEDEEMGGDDPYSASKGAAELIYHSYQTSYFNSADAAIASGRAGNVFGGGDWSPNRLVPDCMRDLLNGGSVTIRMPEAVRPWTYVLDILVGYLQLAAALDTDAGRYRGSWNFASGETRTVQEICDSMVAALGRGSVIVDAKAKFGKEAGLLLIDPAKANERLGWGPSQSLDQSLKDTAEWYDRQAKGEDMFAYSAGYVANLLKDI
;
A
#
# COMPACT_ATOMS: atom_id res chain seq x y z
N MET A 1 -13.57 -15.60 -12.78
CA MET A 1 -14.44 -14.39 -12.62
C MET A 1 -13.49 -13.21 -12.61
N SER A 2 -13.75 -12.15 -13.41
CA SER A 2 -12.88 -10.98 -13.40
C SER A 2 -13.03 -10.18 -12.10
N LEU A 3 -12.01 -9.40 -11.70
CA LEU A 3 -12.09 -8.54 -10.50
C LEU A 3 -13.29 -7.58 -10.59
N THR A 4 -13.56 -7.03 -11.76
CA THR A 4 -14.75 -6.18 -11.98
C THR A 4 -16.06 -6.90 -11.67
N GLN A 5 -16.18 -8.20 -11.98
CA GLN A 5 -17.38 -8.97 -11.63
C GLN A 5 -17.49 -9.23 -10.13
N VAL A 6 -16.36 -9.46 -9.44
CA VAL A 6 -16.34 -9.70 -8.00
C VAL A 6 -16.77 -8.45 -7.24
N PHE A 7 -16.24 -7.27 -7.57
CA PHE A 7 -16.45 -6.06 -6.78
C PHE A 7 -17.66 -5.21 -7.19
N ARG A 8 -18.28 -5.47 -8.35
CA ARG A 8 -19.43 -4.70 -8.81
C ARG A 8 -20.61 -4.78 -7.83
N GLY A 9 -21.06 -3.61 -7.35
CA GLY A 9 -22.17 -3.50 -6.38
C GLY A 9 -21.82 -3.97 -4.97
N LYS A 10 -20.57 -4.36 -4.69
CA LYS A 10 -20.11 -4.71 -3.35
C LYS A 10 -19.79 -3.48 -2.53
N ARG A 11 -20.09 -3.55 -1.24
CA ARG A 11 -19.74 -2.52 -0.26
C ARG A 11 -18.33 -2.79 0.25
N VAL A 12 -17.45 -1.84 0.07
CA VAL A 12 -16.03 -1.99 0.41
C VAL A 12 -15.59 -0.88 1.36
N LEU A 13 -15.09 -1.21 2.53
CA LEU A 13 -14.47 -0.26 3.44
C LEU A 13 -12.96 -0.24 3.25
N VAL A 14 -12.40 0.95 2.99
CA VAL A 14 -10.96 1.17 2.88
C VAL A 14 -10.51 2.08 4.01
N THR A 15 -9.78 1.54 5.00
CA THR A 15 -9.12 2.40 5.98
C THR A 15 -7.79 2.91 5.44
N GLY A 16 -7.43 4.15 5.80
CA GLY A 16 -6.27 4.80 5.17
C GLY A 16 -6.56 5.24 3.73
N HIS A 17 -7.82 5.46 3.38
CA HIS A 17 -8.28 5.83 2.04
C HIS A 17 -7.71 7.16 1.53
N THR A 18 -7.27 8.03 2.42
CA THR A 18 -6.63 9.31 2.07
C THR A 18 -5.13 9.17 1.79
N GLY A 19 -4.50 8.05 2.18
CA GLY A 19 -3.10 7.76 1.90
C GLY A 19 -2.87 7.39 0.41
N PHE A 20 -1.62 7.37 -0.03
CA PHE A 20 -1.24 7.09 -1.42
C PHE A 20 -1.88 5.79 -1.98
N LYS A 21 -1.61 4.64 -1.36
CA LYS A 21 -2.19 3.35 -1.78
C LYS A 21 -3.71 3.33 -1.64
N GLY A 22 -4.22 3.89 -0.54
CA GLY A 22 -5.66 3.94 -0.28
C GLY A 22 -6.43 4.74 -1.32
N SER A 23 -5.89 5.89 -1.75
CA SER A 23 -6.49 6.71 -2.80
C SER A 23 -6.62 5.99 -4.14
N TRP A 24 -5.55 5.31 -4.57
CA TRP A 24 -5.59 4.48 -5.77
C TRP A 24 -6.54 3.28 -5.63
N LEU A 25 -6.58 2.63 -4.46
CA LEU A 25 -7.50 1.51 -4.24
C LEU A 25 -8.97 1.94 -4.31
N VAL A 26 -9.34 3.06 -3.67
CA VAL A 26 -10.69 3.63 -3.78
C VAL A 26 -11.03 3.92 -5.23
N PHE A 27 -10.12 4.55 -5.95
CA PHE A 27 -10.31 4.85 -7.36
C PHE A 27 -10.54 3.60 -8.20
N MET A 28 -9.68 2.57 -8.07
CA MET A 28 -9.83 1.29 -8.79
C MET A 28 -11.16 0.60 -8.47
N LEU A 29 -11.52 0.50 -7.19
CA LEU A 29 -12.79 -0.11 -6.75
C LEU A 29 -14.00 0.60 -7.36
N ARG A 30 -13.98 1.93 -7.40
CA ARG A 30 -15.06 2.71 -8.04
C ARG A 30 -15.12 2.47 -9.54
N GLN A 31 -13.99 2.34 -10.24
CA GLN A 31 -13.96 1.97 -11.67
C GLN A 31 -14.56 0.56 -11.91
N MET A 32 -14.45 -0.34 -10.94
CA MET A 32 -15.09 -1.65 -10.97
C MET A 32 -16.59 -1.63 -10.59
N GLY A 33 -17.12 -0.48 -10.14
CA GLY A 33 -18.53 -0.32 -9.75
C GLY A 33 -18.83 -0.74 -8.33
N ALA A 34 -17.84 -0.77 -7.42
CA ALA A 34 -18.05 -0.99 -5.99
C ALA A 34 -18.65 0.26 -5.31
N GLU A 35 -19.33 0.07 -4.18
CA GLU A 35 -19.75 1.11 -3.24
C GLU A 35 -18.66 1.25 -2.18
N VAL A 36 -17.86 2.32 -2.24
CA VAL A 36 -16.67 2.45 -1.39
C VAL A 36 -16.92 3.40 -0.24
N ALA A 37 -16.65 2.93 0.98
CA ALA A 37 -16.58 3.73 2.20
C ALA A 37 -15.11 3.93 2.60
N GLY A 38 -14.84 5.02 3.32
CA GLY A 38 -13.50 5.36 3.82
C GLY A 38 -13.46 5.55 5.33
N LEU A 39 -12.28 5.34 5.94
CA LEU A 39 -11.95 5.77 7.29
C LEU A 39 -10.47 6.15 7.35
N SER A 40 -10.17 7.42 7.61
CA SER A 40 -8.80 7.95 7.76
C SER A 40 -8.76 9.07 8.78
N ILE A 41 -7.61 9.27 9.41
CA ILE A 41 -7.45 10.27 10.47
C ILE A 41 -7.60 11.72 9.97
N SER A 42 -7.22 11.99 8.73
CA SER A 42 -7.29 13.32 8.09
C SER A 42 -7.22 13.20 6.57
N GLU A 43 -7.50 14.28 5.89
CA GLU A 43 -7.14 14.48 4.49
C GLU A 43 -5.67 14.89 4.36
N PRO A 44 -5.02 14.68 3.19
CA PRO A 44 -3.66 15.12 2.94
C PRO A 44 -3.56 16.66 2.94
N GLU A 45 -2.44 17.19 3.46
CA GLU A 45 -2.16 18.64 3.42
C GLU A 45 -1.73 19.13 2.02
N ASN A 46 -1.20 18.24 1.19
CA ASN A 46 -0.70 18.57 -0.14
C ASN A 46 -1.78 18.32 -1.21
N ASP A 47 -2.25 19.39 -1.84
CA ASP A 47 -3.29 19.36 -2.88
C ASP A 47 -2.89 18.57 -4.14
N LEU A 48 -1.61 18.30 -4.34
CA LEU A 48 -1.10 17.47 -5.43
C LEU A 48 -1.22 15.96 -5.14
N HIS A 49 -1.59 15.57 -3.91
CA HIS A 49 -1.71 14.16 -3.52
C HIS A 49 -2.76 13.42 -4.37
N ALA A 50 -2.54 12.12 -4.59
CA ALA A 50 -3.46 11.26 -5.34
C ALA A 50 -4.92 11.36 -4.85
N TYR A 51 -5.15 11.61 -3.57
CA TYR A 51 -6.48 11.80 -3.00
C TYR A 51 -7.29 12.88 -3.73
N TYR A 52 -6.67 14.03 -3.99
CA TYR A 52 -7.33 15.14 -4.71
C TYR A 52 -7.31 14.91 -6.22
N ALA A 53 -6.18 14.47 -6.77
CA ALA A 53 -6.01 14.22 -8.20
C ALA A 53 -7.02 13.17 -8.73
N LEU A 54 -7.35 12.15 -7.91
CA LEU A 54 -8.30 11.09 -8.24
C LEU A 54 -9.72 11.36 -7.69
N LYS A 55 -9.97 12.56 -7.12
CA LYS A 55 -11.27 12.98 -6.58
C LYS A 55 -11.88 11.99 -5.59
N VAL A 56 -11.05 11.41 -4.70
CA VAL A 56 -11.41 10.27 -3.83
C VAL A 56 -12.63 10.56 -2.96
N SER A 57 -12.73 11.75 -2.34
CA SER A 57 -13.87 12.11 -1.49
C SER A 57 -15.22 12.01 -2.20
N SER A 58 -15.26 12.37 -3.50
CA SER A 58 -16.49 12.28 -4.30
C SER A 58 -16.92 10.85 -4.64
N HIS A 59 -16.07 9.87 -4.34
CA HIS A 59 -16.34 8.45 -4.58
C HIS A 59 -16.84 7.72 -3.34
N LEU A 60 -16.79 8.33 -2.16
CA LEU A 60 -17.20 7.69 -0.92
C LEU A 60 -18.71 7.75 -0.73
N VAL A 61 -19.26 6.65 -0.20
CA VAL A 61 -20.69 6.58 0.21
C VAL A 61 -20.90 7.14 1.62
N ASN A 62 -19.82 7.35 2.40
CA ASN A 62 -19.86 7.85 3.77
C ASN A 62 -18.99 9.11 3.99
N PRO A 63 -19.02 10.14 3.15
CA PRO A 63 -18.10 11.28 3.26
C PRO A 63 -18.15 11.98 4.60
N ALA A 64 -19.32 12.00 5.27
CA ALA A 64 -19.50 12.66 6.57
C ALA A 64 -18.85 11.88 7.74
N SER A 65 -18.65 10.57 7.63
CA SER A 65 -18.03 9.69 8.65
C SER A 65 -16.67 9.13 8.22
N ALA A 66 -16.12 9.60 7.09
CA ALA A 66 -14.86 9.10 6.56
C ALA A 66 -13.62 9.58 7.34
N VAL A 67 -13.75 10.62 8.16
CA VAL A 67 -12.66 11.12 9.03
C VAL A 67 -12.81 10.55 10.43
N GLY A 68 -11.78 9.83 10.88
CA GLY A 68 -11.73 9.22 12.21
C GLY A 68 -10.49 8.38 12.42
N ASP A 69 -10.23 8.02 13.67
CA ASP A 69 -9.03 7.32 14.09
C ASP A 69 -9.31 5.82 14.27
N VAL A 70 -8.56 4.95 13.58
CA VAL A 70 -8.64 3.48 13.71
C VAL A 70 -8.21 2.97 15.08
N ARG A 71 -7.53 3.79 15.89
CA ARG A 71 -7.19 3.49 17.29
C ARG A 71 -8.42 3.55 18.21
N SER A 72 -9.44 4.33 17.85
CA SER A 72 -10.73 4.32 18.53
C SER A 72 -11.59 3.20 17.99
N ILE A 73 -11.77 2.16 18.79
CA ILE A 73 -12.61 1.01 18.41
C ILE A 73 -14.07 1.44 18.20
N GLU A 74 -14.57 2.43 18.95
CA GLU A 74 -15.92 2.97 18.83
C GLU A 74 -16.11 3.68 17.49
N THR A 75 -15.14 4.50 17.09
CA THR A 75 -15.18 5.19 15.79
C THR A 75 -15.15 4.19 14.64
N TYR A 76 -14.27 3.20 14.73
CA TYR A 76 -14.15 2.17 13.70
C TYR A 76 -15.41 1.29 13.64
N ARG A 77 -15.96 0.88 14.79
CA ARG A 77 -17.22 0.14 14.90
C ARG A 77 -18.38 0.88 14.24
N LYS A 78 -18.53 2.17 14.56
CA LYS A 78 -19.57 3.02 13.99
C LYS A 78 -19.54 3.01 12.46
N VAL A 79 -18.34 3.12 11.86
CA VAL A 79 -18.20 3.10 10.40
C VAL A 79 -18.56 1.73 9.82
N ILE A 80 -18.16 0.62 10.46
CA ILE A 80 -18.52 -0.74 10.02
C ILE A 80 -20.04 -0.93 10.10
N GLU A 81 -20.70 -0.53 11.19
CA GLU A 81 -22.15 -0.64 11.38
C GLU A 81 -22.94 0.21 10.37
N GLU A 82 -22.46 1.42 10.09
CA GLU A 82 -23.06 2.34 9.11
C GLU A 82 -22.95 1.78 7.69
N THR A 83 -21.76 1.28 7.32
CA THR A 83 -21.46 0.92 5.93
C THR A 83 -21.71 -0.55 5.61
N ARG A 84 -21.74 -1.42 6.63
CA ARG A 84 -21.95 -2.89 6.51
C ARG A 84 -21.16 -3.49 5.35
N PRO A 85 -19.82 -3.38 5.35
CA PRO A 85 -19.01 -3.76 4.21
C PRO A 85 -19.05 -5.27 3.95
N ASP A 86 -19.00 -5.64 2.67
CA ASP A 86 -18.76 -7.01 2.24
C ASP A 86 -17.24 -7.31 2.22
N PHE A 87 -16.43 -6.25 1.99
CA PHE A 87 -14.97 -6.31 1.99
C PHE A 87 -14.36 -5.20 2.86
N LEU A 88 -13.28 -5.54 3.57
CA LEU A 88 -12.45 -4.59 4.29
C LEU A 88 -11.00 -4.65 3.79
N PHE A 89 -10.48 -3.50 3.36
CA PHE A 89 -9.04 -3.31 3.16
C PHE A 89 -8.50 -2.37 4.24
N HIS A 90 -7.73 -2.92 5.18
CA HIS A 90 -7.13 -2.15 6.26
C HIS A 90 -5.74 -1.67 5.85
N LEU A 91 -5.66 -0.43 5.34
CA LEU A 91 -4.40 0.23 4.94
C LEU A 91 -3.96 1.33 5.91
N ALA A 92 -4.81 1.70 6.88
CA ALA A 92 -4.51 2.75 7.84
C ALA A 92 -3.27 2.38 8.66
N ALA A 93 -2.24 3.21 8.55
CA ALA A 93 -0.97 3.04 9.24
C ALA A 93 -0.18 4.35 9.25
N GLN A 94 0.66 4.57 10.28
CA GLN A 94 1.79 5.47 10.15
C GLN A 94 2.87 4.74 9.33
N ALA A 95 3.16 5.25 8.11
CA ALA A 95 3.91 4.51 7.09
C ALA A 95 5.34 5.05 6.85
N ILE A 96 5.76 6.10 7.55
CA ILE A 96 7.02 6.81 7.31
C ILE A 96 8.04 6.50 8.41
N VAL A 97 9.15 5.86 8.03
CA VAL A 97 10.21 5.44 8.96
C VAL A 97 10.77 6.63 9.75
N SER A 98 11.07 7.76 9.09
CA SER A 98 11.60 8.95 9.77
C SER A 98 10.63 9.55 10.80
N VAL A 99 9.31 9.42 10.58
CA VAL A 99 8.28 9.83 11.54
C VAL A 99 8.29 8.90 12.74
N SER A 100 8.51 7.58 12.56
CA SER A 100 8.54 6.63 13.67
C SER A 100 9.68 6.90 14.68
N TYR A 101 10.81 7.43 14.23
CA TYR A 101 11.89 7.87 15.12
C TYR A 101 11.51 9.12 15.92
N ARG A 102 10.73 10.02 15.34
CA ARG A 102 10.27 11.25 15.99
C ARG A 102 9.10 10.99 16.93
N ASP A 103 8.18 10.13 16.54
CA ASP A 103 6.98 9.77 17.29
C ASP A 103 6.76 8.25 17.29
N PRO A 104 7.53 7.51 18.10
CA PRO A 104 7.44 6.05 18.14
C PRO A 104 6.12 5.56 18.74
N LEU A 105 5.55 6.29 19.72
CA LEU A 105 4.31 5.87 20.38
C LEU A 105 3.12 5.98 19.44
N ASP A 106 3.00 7.08 18.68
CA ASP A 106 1.97 7.23 17.64
C ASP A 106 2.10 6.12 16.59
N THR A 107 3.32 5.83 16.15
CA THR A 107 3.60 4.76 15.18
C THR A 107 3.13 3.39 15.70
N VAL A 108 3.51 3.03 16.92
CA VAL A 108 3.16 1.73 17.51
C VAL A 108 1.66 1.64 17.74
N THR A 109 1.04 2.66 18.34
CA THR A 109 -0.42 2.62 18.61
C THR A 109 -1.22 2.61 17.32
N THR A 110 -0.87 3.38 16.31
CA THR A 110 -1.58 3.35 15.02
C THR A 110 -1.45 2.00 14.34
N ASN A 111 -0.23 1.46 14.23
CA ASN A 111 0.02 0.26 13.43
C ASN A 111 -0.42 -1.03 14.13
N VAL A 112 -0.29 -1.10 15.46
CA VAL A 112 -0.60 -2.31 16.22
C VAL A 112 -2.04 -2.30 16.74
N VAL A 113 -2.46 -1.21 17.41
CA VAL A 113 -3.82 -1.11 17.94
C VAL A 113 -4.84 -1.00 16.80
N GLY A 114 -4.50 -0.30 15.71
CA GLY A 114 -5.36 -0.24 14.52
C GLY A 114 -5.66 -1.62 13.94
N VAL A 115 -4.64 -2.48 13.80
CA VAL A 115 -4.82 -3.88 13.35
C VAL A 115 -5.59 -4.70 14.38
N ALA A 116 -5.29 -4.56 15.68
CA ALA A 116 -6.03 -5.26 16.73
C ALA A 116 -7.52 -4.89 16.70
N ASN A 117 -7.85 -3.60 16.56
CA ASN A 117 -9.22 -3.13 16.45
C ASN A 117 -9.93 -3.69 15.20
N ALA A 118 -9.24 -3.70 14.05
CA ALA A 118 -9.78 -4.32 12.84
C ALA A 118 -10.12 -5.79 13.07
N CYS A 119 -9.19 -6.58 13.61
CA CYS A 119 -9.40 -7.99 13.90
C CYS A 119 -10.52 -8.23 14.92
N GLU A 120 -10.59 -7.41 15.99
CA GLU A 120 -11.63 -7.54 17.01
C GLU A 120 -13.03 -7.22 16.47
N LEU A 121 -13.15 -6.19 15.63
CA LEU A 121 -14.41 -5.84 14.99
C LEU A 121 -14.88 -6.93 14.01
N LEU A 122 -13.96 -7.51 13.25
CA LEU A 122 -14.24 -8.65 12.37
C LEU A 122 -14.71 -9.89 13.18
N ARG A 123 -14.04 -10.16 14.33
CA ARG A 123 -14.39 -11.27 15.21
C ARG A 123 -15.78 -11.13 15.84
N THR A 124 -16.19 -9.89 16.13
CA THR A 124 -17.46 -9.58 16.80
C THR A 124 -18.56 -9.13 15.84
N SER A 125 -18.31 -9.15 14.53
CA SER A 125 -19.29 -8.81 13.51
C SER A 125 -20.31 -9.93 13.33
N ASP A 126 -21.57 -9.57 13.17
CA ASP A 126 -22.64 -10.50 12.83
C ASP A 126 -22.63 -10.94 11.35
N SER A 127 -21.76 -10.34 10.53
CA SER A 127 -21.60 -10.65 9.11
C SER A 127 -20.15 -11.06 8.80
N VAL A 128 -20.01 -12.02 7.88
CA VAL A 128 -18.69 -12.37 7.33
C VAL A 128 -18.23 -11.22 6.44
N VAL A 129 -17.08 -10.64 6.80
CA VAL A 129 -16.43 -9.58 6.03
C VAL A 129 -15.11 -10.11 5.52
N THR A 130 -14.98 -10.22 4.20
CA THR A 130 -13.70 -10.60 3.58
C THR A 130 -12.68 -9.50 3.75
N SER A 131 -11.51 -9.81 4.35
CA SER A 131 -10.61 -8.77 4.82
C SER A 131 -9.17 -8.99 4.43
N VAL A 132 -8.51 -7.92 3.97
CA VAL A 132 -7.07 -7.85 3.72
C VAL A 132 -6.45 -6.81 4.64
N ILE A 133 -5.57 -7.27 5.55
CA ILE A 133 -4.79 -6.42 6.46
C ILE A 133 -3.46 -6.11 5.78
N VAL A 134 -3.23 -4.85 5.44
CA VAL A 134 -2.01 -4.43 4.74
C VAL A 134 -0.91 -4.07 5.71
N THR A 135 0.20 -4.78 5.62
CA THR A 135 1.39 -4.55 6.43
C THR A 135 2.58 -4.10 5.58
N SER A 136 3.76 -4.71 5.70
CA SER A 136 4.97 -4.30 4.98
C SER A 136 5.98 -5.45 4.98
N ASP A 137 6.91 -5.43 4.00
CA ASP A 137 8.15 -6.22 4.02
C ASP A 137 8.99 -5.99 5.28
N LYS A 138 8.90 -4.81 5.87
CA LYS A 138 9.63 -4.43 7.09
C LYS A 138 9.13 -5.14 8.36
N CYS A 139 8.14 -6.03 8.25
CA CYS A 139 7.73 -6.89 9.34
C CYS A 139 8.74 -8.00 9.65
N TYR A 140 9.62 -8.34 8.70
CA TYR A 140 10.61 -9.39 8.88
C TYR A 140 11.81 -8.93 9.71
N LYS A 141 12.38 -9.85 10.49
CA LYS A 141 13.69 -9.64 11.13
C LYS A 141 14.78 -9.64 10.05
N ASN A 142 15.16 -8.45 9.64
CA ASN A 142 16.10 -8.28 8.54
C ASN A 142 17.53 -8.70 8.93
N LYS A 143 18.08 -9.71 8.24
CA LYS A 143 19.44 -10.22 8.35
C LYS A 143 20.32 -9.77 7.17
N GLU A 144 19.82 -8.86 6.32
CA GLU A 144 20.50 -8.31 5.14
C GLU A 144 21.10 -9.41 4.23
N ARG A 145 20.32 -10.46 3.95
CA ARG A 145 20.72 -11.59 3.11
C ARG A 145 20.16 -11.48 1.69
N LEU A 146 20.78 -12.18 0.74
CA LEU A 146 20.35 -12.21 -0.67
C LEU A 146 19.12 -13.12 -0.88
N GLU A 147 18.94 -14.15 -0.04
CA GLU A 147 17.78 -15.03 -0.13
C GLU A 147 16.53 -14.27 0.32
N PRO A 148 15.49 -14.18 -0.54
CA PRO A 148 14.24 -13.48 -0.20
C PRO A 148 13.53 -14.12 1.01
N TYR A 149 12.84 -13.29 1.80
CA TYR A 149 12.05 -13.75 2.94
C TYR A 149 10.71 -14.31 2.48
N GLY A 150 10.43 -15.58 2.80
CA GLY A 150 9.12 -16.20 2.66
C GLY A 150 8.16 -15.81 3.78
N GLU A 151 6.88 -16.16 3.63
CA GLU A 151 5.84 -15.71 4.57
C GLU A 151 5.97 -16.27 5.98
N ASP A 152 6.63 -17.42 6.14
CA ASP A 152 6.82 -18.13 7.43
C ASP A 152 8.10 -17.72 8.19
N GLU A 153 8.83 -16.71 7.68
CA GLU A 153 10.07 -16.24 8.26
C GLU A 153 9.87 -15.41 9.54
N GLU A 154 10.94 -15.31 10.33
CA GLU A 154 10.96 -14.64 11.63
C GLU A 154 10.55 -13.15 11.51
N MET A 155 9.56 -12.74 12.32
CA MET A 155 9.13 -11.35 12.44
C MET A 155 10.08 -10.55 13.35
N GLY A 156 10.22 -9.24 13.08
CA GLY A 156 11.04 -8.37 13.92
C GLY A 156 11.23 -6.99 13.29
N GLY A 157 12.15 -6.22 13.86
CA GLY A 157 12.55 -4.92 13.34
C GLY A 157 13.35 -4.14 14.36
N ASP A 158 14.41 -3.49 13.91
CA ASP A 158 15.34 -2.75 14.78
C ASP A 158 14.94 -1.27 14.94
N ASP A 159 14.03 -0.77 14.13
CA ASP A 159 13.47 0.57 14.24
C ASP A 159 11.98 0.53 14.64
N PRO A 160 11.42 1.64 15.18
CA PRO A 160 10.04 1.65 15.69
C PRO A 160 8.99 1.32 14.62
N TYR A 161 9.19 1.71 13.37
CA TYR A 161 8.29 1.37 12.26
C TYR A 161 8.32 -0.12 11.96
N SER A 162 9.50 -0.67 11.73
CA SER A 162 9.68 -2.10 11.43
C SER A 162 9.15 -2.98 12.57
N ALA A 163 9.49 -2.63 13.83
CA ALA A 163 8.98 -3.31 15.01
C ALA A 163 7.44 -3.26 15.07
N SER A 164 6.82 -2.11 14.77
CA SER A 164 5.35 -1.97 14.75
C SER A 164 4.70 -2.84 13.68
N LYS A 165 5.33 -2.99 12.52
CA LYS A 165 4.82 -3.84 11.44
C LYS A 165 4.96 -5.33 11.76
N GLY A 166 6.08 -5.74 12.38
CA GLY A 166 6.23 -7.10 12.91
C GLY A 166 5.21 -7.43 13.99
N ALA A 167 4.99 -6.50 14.95
CA ALA A 167 3.99 -6.65 15.99
C ALA A 167 2.56 -6.71 15.42
N ALA A 168 2.23 -5.91 14.41
CA ALA A 168 0.95 -5.97 13.71
C ALA A 168 0.69 -7.34 13.07
N GLU A 169 1.71 -7.95 12.44
CA GLU A 169 1.62 -9.31 11.89
C GLU A 169 1.42 -10.36 13.00
N LEU A 170 2.09 -10.23 14.13
CA LEU A 170 1.91 -11.14 15.27
C LEU A 170 0.50 -11.04 15.85
N ILE A 171 -0.07 -9.84 15.96
CA ILE A 171 -1.47 -9.64 16.38
C ILE A 171 -2.42 -10.24 15.36
N TYR A 172 -2.26 -9.93 14.07
CA TYR A 172 -3.06 -10.54 13.00
C TYR A 172 -3.01 -12.06 13.07
N HIS A 173 -1.82 -12.66 13.15
CA HIS A 173 -1.63 -14.12 13.23
C HIS A 173 -2.32 -14.73 14.45
N SER A 174 -2.22 -14.09 15.62
CA SER A 174 -2.90 -14.53 16.84
C SER A 174 -4.42 -14.59 16.67
N TYR A 175 -5.02 -13.54 16.09
CA TYR A 175 -6.46 -13.55 15.81
C TYR A 175 -6.83 -14.59 14.74
N GLN A 176 -6.04 -14.68 13.68
CA GLN A 176 -6.26 -15.64 12.59
C GLN A 176 -6.27 -17.09 13.11
N THR A 177 -5.33 -17.45 13.97
CA THR A 177 -5.24 -18.82 14.50
C THR A 177 -6.23 -19.11 15.60
N SER A 178 -6.57 -18.13 16.45
CA SER A 178 -7.42 -18.33 17.60
C SER A 178 -8.93 -18.20 17.28
N TYR A 179 -9.30 -17.34 16.32
CA TYR A 179 -10.70 -16.98 16.09
C TYR A 179 -11.14 -17.17 14.63
N PHE A 180 -10.24 -17.06 13.66
CA PHE A 180 -10.57 -17.12 12.23
C PHE A 180 -10.08 -18.42 11.57
N ASN A 181 -10.17 -19.54 12.27
CA ASN A 181 -9.78 -20.85 11.77
C ASN A 181 -10.93 -21.64 11.13
N SER A 182 -12.17 -21.15 11.21
CA SER A 182 -13.32 -21.74 10.51
C SER A 182 -13.28 -21.45 9.00
N ALA A 183 -14.04 -22.22 8.22
CA ALA A 183 -14.15 -22.04 6.78
C ALA A 183 -14.73 -20.66 6.38
N ASP A 184 -15.51 -20.03 7.27
CA ASP A 184 -16.20 -18.78 7.00
C ASP A 184 -15.38 -17.53 7.32
N ALA A 185 -14.19 -17.68 7.91
CA ALA A 185 -13.37 -16.55 8.34
C ALA A 185 -12.39 -16.13 7.22
N ALA A 186 -12.80 -15.20 6.40
CA ALA A 186 -12.07 -14.71 5.22
C ALA A 186 -11.13 -13.54 5.57
N ILE A 187 -9.99 -13.83 6.19
CA ILE A 187 -8.99 -12.81 6.55
C ILE A 187 -7.57 -13.22 6.11
N ALA A 188 -6.82 -12.29 5.50
CA ALA A 188 -5.41 -12.46 5.16
C ALA A 188 -4.61 -11.18 5.41
N SER A 189 -3.29 -11.30 5.54
CA SER A 189 -2.38 -10.14 5.51
C SER A 189 -1.65 -10.05 4.17
N GLY A 190 -1.46 -8.80 3.68
CA GLY A 190 -0.69 -8.50 2.47
C GLY A 190 0.54 -7.66 2.79
N ARG A 191 1.73 -8.21 2.53
CA ARG A 191 3.03 -7.58 2.75
C ARG A 191 3.59 -7.08 1.43
N ALA A 192 4.02 -5.83 1.39
CA ALA A 192 4.64 -5.26 0.21
C ALA A 192 5.86 -4.43 0.58
N GLY A 193 6.84 -4.39 -0.32
CA GLY A 193 8.08 -3.61 -0.18
C GLY A 193 7.93 -2.15 -0.58
N ASN A 194 8.95 -1.60 -1.23
CA ASN A 194 8.96 -0.21 -1.69
C ASN A 194 7.98 -0.04 -2.85
N VAL A 195 6.85 0.57 -2.55
CA VAL A 195 5.79 0.85 -3.53
C VAL A 195 5.93 2.27 -4.05
N PHE A 196 5.88 2.42 -5.38
CA PHE A 196 5.96 3.71 -6.07
C PHE A 196 4.85 3.88 -7.10
N GLY A 197 4.60 5.13 -7.51
CA GLY A 197 3.58 5.46 -8.52
C GLY A 197 3.21 6.94 -8.46
N GLY A 198 2.39 7.39 -9.39
CA GLY A 198 1.96 8.78 -9.47
C GLY A 198 1.11 9.21 -8.27
N GLY A 199 1.31 10.45 -7.82
CA GLY A 199 0.53 11.06 -6.74
C GLY A 199 0.94 10.69 -5.31
N ASP A 200 2.06 10.00 -5.10
CA ASP A 200 2.70 9.92 -3.78
C ASP A 200 3.53 11.18 -3.56
N TRP A 201 3.11 12.03 -2.65
CA TRP A 201 3.83 13.24 -2.28
C TRP A 201 4.39 13.18 -0.87
N SER A 202 4.45 11.97 -0.28
CA SER A 202 4.99 11.75 1.07
C SER A 202 6.47 12.16 1.12
N PRO A 203 6.88 12.95 2.11
CA PRO A 203 8.28 13.31 2.29
C PRO A 203 9.14 12.12 2.72
N ASN A 204 10.44 12.21 2.45
CA ASN A 204 11.44 11.18 2.78
C ASN A 204 11.19 9.82 2.08
N ARG A 205 10.59 9.85 0.90
CA ARG A 205 10.50 8.71 0.00
C ARG A 205 11.21 9.03 -1.31
N LEU A 206 11.98 8.08 -1.84
CA LEU A 206 12.88 8.33 -2.97
C LEU A 206 12.16 8.91 -4.19
N VAL A 207 11.13 8.22 -4.72
CA VAL A 207 10.45 8.64 -5.94
C VAL A 207 9.72 9.98 -5.78
N PRO A 208 8.92 10.22 -4.71
CA PRO A 208 8.33 11.53 -4.46
C PRO A 208 9.35 12.67 -4.34
N ASP A 209 10.45 12.46 -3.59
CA ASP A 209 11.48 13.49 -3.40
C ASP A 209 12.20 13.77 -4.74
N CYS A 210 12.55 12.71 -5.49
CA CYS A 210 13.12 12.81 -6.83
C CYS A 210 12.22 13.63 -7.76
N MET A 211 10.94 13.31 -7.83
CA MET A 211 9.99 14.01 -8.70
C MET A 211 9.80 15.46 -8.29
N ARG A 212 9.76 15.75 -7.00
CA ARG A 212 9.67 17.13 -6.49
C ARG A 212 10.84 17.99 -6.95
N ASP A 213 12.07 17.46 -6.83
CA ASP A 213 13.28 18.17 -7.25
C ASP A 213 13.32 18.38 -8.77
N LEU A 214 13.05 17.32 -9.55
CA LEU A 214 13.08 17.38 -11.02
C LEU A 214 12.01 18.27 -11.62
N LEU A 215 10.80 18.28 -11.08
CA LEU A 215 9.72 19.15 -11.57
C LEU A 215 10.01 20.63 -11.31
N ASN A 216 10.74 20.94 -10.25
CA ASN A 216 11.21 22.30 -9.95
C ASN A 216 12.46 22.69 -10.74
N GLY A 217 12.91 21.88 -11.71
CA GLY A 217 14.07 22.15 -12.55
C GLY A 217 15.41 21.94 -11.85
N GLY A 218 15.40 21.29 -10.69
CA GLY A 218 16.58 21.02 -9.87
C GLY A 218 17.29 19.71 -10.20
N SER A 219 18.22 19.35 -9.30
CA SER A 219 18.94 18.07 -9.31
C SER A 219 18.54 17.26 -8.10
N VAL A 220 18.40 15.96 -8.29
CA VAL A 220 18.07 15.02 -7.19
C VAL A 220 19.35 14.74 -6.40
N THR A 221 19.29 14.95 -5.08
CA THR A 221 20.42 14.63 -4.20
C THR A 221 20.18 13.28 -3.52
N ILE A 222 21.05 12.31 -3.77
CA ILE A 222 20.99 10.96 -3.20
C ILE A 222 22.17 10.70 -2.26
N ARG A 223 21.94 9.90 -1.22
CA ARG A 223 22.92 9.64 -0.15
C ARG A 223 23.55 8.26 -0.22
N MET A 224 22.78 7.28 -0.63
CA MET A 224 23.19 5.87 -0.71
C MET A 224 22.92 5.32 -2.13
N PRO A 225 23.72 5.73 -3.14
CA PRO A 225 23.47 5.38 -4.55
C PRO A 225 23.39 3.88 -4.77
N GLU A 226 24.24 3.10 -4.10
CA GLU A 226 24.38 1.65 -4.25
C GLU A 226 23.35 0.84 -3.43
N ALA A 227 22.50 1.50 -2.61
CA ALA A 227 21.51 0.77 -1.84
C ALA A 227 20.47 0.11 -2.75
N VAL A 228 20.36 -1.21 -2.67
CA VAL A 228 19.44 -2.01 -3.48
C VAL A 228 18.10 -2.17 -2.77
N ARG A 229 17.01 -1.98 -3.51
CA ARG A 229 15.65 -2.16 -3.00
C ARG A 229 14.80 -2.93 -4.00
N PRO A 230 13.81 -3.73 -3.53
CA PRO A 230 12.74 -4.24 -4.38
C PRO A 230 11.76 -3.09 -4.65
N TRP A 231 11.46 -2.87 -5.92
CA TRP A 231 10.56 -1.80 -6.34
C TRP A 231 9.32 -2.40 -6.98
N THR A 232 8.14 -2.00 -6.52
CA THR A 232 6.90 -2.51 -7.09
C THR A 232 5.92 -1.37 -7.38
N TYR A 233 5.33 -1.41 -8.55
CA TYR A 233 4.37 -0.41 -9.00
C TYR A 233 3.08 -0.49 -8.17
N VAL A 234 2.53 0.66 -7.81
CA VAL A 234 1.36 0.73 -6.91
C VAL A 234 0.16 -0.04 -7.43
N LEU A 235 -0.11 0.05 -8.73
CA LEU A 235 -1.28 -0.63 -9.32
C LEU A 235 -1.13 -2.15 -9.29
N ASP A 236 0.08 -2.68 -9.51
CA ASP A 236 0.33 -4.12 -9.40
C ASP A 236 0.08 -4.62 -7.97
N ILE A 237 0.56 -3.90 -6.97
CA ILE A 237 0.31 -4.23 -5.55
C ILE A 237 -1.19 -4.23 -5.24
N LEU A 238 -1.92 -3.23 -5.72
CA LEU A 238 -3.35 -3.11 -5.48
C LEU A 238 -4.14 -4.22 -6.21
N VAL A 239 -3.74 -4.59 -7.42
CA VAL A 239 -4.26 -5.79 -8.11
C VAL A 239 -4.05 -7.03 -7.25
N GLY A 240 -2.86 -7.20 -6.66
CA GLY A 240 -2.56 -8.32 -5.78
C GLY A 240 -3.48 -8.36 -4.55
N TYR A 241 -3.73 -7.23 -3.90
CA TYR A 241 -4.67 -7.17 -2.78
C TYR A 241 -6.11 -7.47 -3.19
N LEU A 242 -6.54 -6.99 -4.36
CA LEU A 242 -7.87 -7.27 -4.90
C LEU A 242 -8.04 -8.75 -5.29
N GLN A 243 -7.02 -9.36 -5.92
CA GLN A 243 -7.02 -10.79 -6.24
C GLN A 243 -7.05 -11.65 -4.97
N LEU A 244 -6.28 -11.27 -3.95
CA LEU A 244 -6.29 -11.96 -2.64
C LEU A 244 -7.69 -11.89 -1.99
N ALA A 245 -8.31 -10.71 -1.98
CA ALA A 245 -9.65 -10.55 -1.44
C ALA A 245 -10.69 -11.37 -2.22
N ALA A 246 -10.63 -11.37 -3.55
CA ALA A 246 -11.51 -12.17 -4.40
C ALA A 246 -11.32 -13.68 -4.17
N ALA A 247 -10.09 -14.14 -4.00
CA ALA A 247 -9.77 -15.53 -3.70
C ALA A 247 -10.27 -15.94 -2.31
N LEU A 248 -10.09 -15.08 -1.29
CA LEU A 248 -10.59 -15.28 0.07
C LEU A 248 -12.12 -15.38 0.11
N ASP A 249 -12.83 -14.55 -0.64
CA ASP A 249 -14.30 -14.57 -0.72
C ASP A 249 -14.81 -15.88 -1.31
N THR A 250 -14.00 -16.53 -2.15
CA THR A 250 -14.33 -17.82 -2.79
C THR A 250 -13.96 -19.03 -1.92
N ASP A 251 -12.79 -19.01 -1.29
CA ASP A 251 -12.24 -20.11 -0.48
C ASP A 251 -11.31 -19.58 0.61
N ALA A 252 -11.92 -19.13 1.72
CA ALA A 252 -11.17 -18.60 2.87
C ALA A 252 -10.18 -19.62 3.44
N GLY A 253 -10.54 -20.90 3.46
CA GLY A 253 -9.67 -21.98 3.98
C GLY A 253 -8.34 -22.10 3.25
N ARG A 254 -8.37 -21.89 1.94
CA ARG A 254 -7.19 -22.01 1.06
C ARG A 254 -6.34 -20.73 1.02
N TYR A 255 -6.96 -19.54 1.11
CA TYR A 255 -6.29 -18.26 0.83
C TYR A 255 -6.03 -17.41 2.08
N ARG A 256 -6.47 -17.82 3.27
CA ARG A 256 -6.10 -17.16 4.52
C ARG A 256 -4.58 -17.25 4.79
N GLY A 257 -4.10 -16.44 5.72
CA GLY A 257 -2.69 -16.34 6.08
C GLY A 257 -2.01 -15.13 5.46
N SER A 258 -0.69 -15.11 5.51
CA SER A 258 0.11 -13.96 5.04
C SER A 258 0.56 -14.15 3.59
N TRP A 259 0.70 -13.05 2.85
CA TRP A 259 1.05 -13.05 1.43
C TRP A 259 2.06 -11.95 1.12
N ASN A 260 3.14 -12.32 0.45
CA ASN A 260 4.15 -11.39 -0.05
C ASN A 260 3.83 -10.94 -1.47
N PHE A 261 3.90 -9.64 -1.70
CA PHE A 261 3.73 -9.03 -3.01
C PHE A 261 4.98 -8.21 -3.35
N ALA A 262 5.78 -8.68 -4.27
CA ALA A 262 6.96 -8.02 -4.81
C ALA A 262 7.12 -8.33 -6.29
N SER A 263 7.63 -7.36 -7.06
CA SER A 263 7.86 -7.57 -8.49
C SER A 263 8.93 -8.63 -8.80
N GLY A 264 9.78 -8.95 -7.82
CA GLY A 264 10.99 -9.73 -8.02
C GLY A 264 12.14 -8.92 -8.64
N GLU A 265 11.89 -7.71 -9.11
CA GLU A 265 12.93 -6.83 -9.65
C GLU A 265 13.51 -5.92 -8.57
N THR A 266 14.82 -5.74 -8.63
CA THR A 266 15.57 -4.85 -7.74
C THR A 266 16.33 -3.83 -8.57
N ARG A 267 16.49 -2.62 -8.01
CA ARG A 267 17.33 -1.56 -8.57
C ARG A 267 18.02 -0.82 -7.43
N THR A 268 19.17 -0.27 -7.73
CA THR A 268 19.83 0.68 -6.84
C THR A 268 19.08 2.01 -6.80
N VAL A 269 19.29 2.77 -5.74
CA VAL A 269 18.77 4.14 -5.62
C VAL A 269 19.20 5.00 -6.80
N GLN A 270 20.45 4.85 -7.24
CA GLN A 270 21.00 5.56 -8.41
C GLN A 270 20.21 5.23 -9.69
N GLU A 271 20.02 3.96 -10.00
CA GLU A 271 19.30 3.51 -11.21
C GLU A 271 17.86 4.03 -11.26
N ILE A 272 17.16 4.07 -10.12
CA ILE A 272 15.80 4.63 -10.06
C ILE A 272 15.81 6.13 -10.38
N CYS A 273 16.73 6.91 -9.79
CA CYS A 273 16.81 8.35 -10.04
C CYS A 273 17.22 8.64 -11.47
N ASP A 274 18.15 7.88 -12.03
CA ASP A 274 18.57 8.03 -13.44
C ASP A 274 17.41 7.71 -14.39
N SER A 275 16.61 6.71 -14.11
CA SER A 275 15.41 6.38 -14.88
C SER A 275 14.37 7.52 -14.84
N MET A 276 14.17 8.17 -13.69
CA MET A 276 13.27 9.32 -13.57
C MET A 276 13.78 10.53 -14.36
N VAL A 277 15.10 10.83 -14.27
CA VAL A 277 15.74 11.89 -15.07
C VAL A 277 15.58 11.64 -16.56
N ALA A 278 15.86 10.40 -17.01
CA ALA A 278 15.71 10.00 -18.40
C ALA A 278 14.27 10.11 -18.90
N ALA A 279 13.28 9.69 -18.10
CA ALA A 279 11.87 9.74 -18.44
C ALA A 279 11.36 11.18 -18.59
N LEU A 280 11.84 12.12 -17.75
CA LEU A 280 11.47 13.54 -17.83
C LEU A 280 12.29 14.32 -18.86
N GLY A 281 13.46 13.81 -19.27
CA GLY A 281 14.38 14.50 -20.18
C GLY A 281 15.00 15.77 -19.58
N ARG A 282 15.03 15.91 -18.24
CA ARG A 282 15.55 17.09 -17.54
C ARG A 282 16.06 16.75 -16.14
N GLY A 283 16.94 17.61 -15.61
CA GLY A 283 17.56 17.46 -14.30
C GLY A 283 18.81 16.58 -14.33
N SER A 284 19.35 16.28 -13.16
CA SER A 284 20.52 15.42 -12.96
C SER A 284 20.51 14.79 -11.58
N VAL A 285 21.33 13.78 -11.36
CA VAL A 285 21.52 13.16 -10.05
C VAL A 285 22.83 13.62 -9.44
N ILE A 286 22.82 14.02 -8.17
CA ILE A 286 23.97 14.43 -7.37
C ILE A 286 24.11 13.47 -6.20
N VAL A 287 25.31 12.91 -6.01
CA VAL A 287 25.61 12.05 -4.87
C VAL A 287 26.22 12.88 -3.73
N ASP A 288 25.55 12.93 -2.58
CA ASP A 288 26.08 13.52 -1.34
C ASP A 288 26.17 12.47 -0.23
N ALA A 289 27.28 11.76 -0.18
CA ALA A 289 27.54 10.71 0.82
C ALA A 289 27.70 11.22 2.26
N LYS A 290 27.76 12.54 2.49
CA LYS A 290 27.98 13.12 3.83
C LYS A 290 26.67 13.28 4.64
N ALA A 291 25.53 13.28 4.01
CA ALA A 291 24.24 13.40 4.66
C ALA A 291 23.86 12.09 5.39
N LYS A 292 24.10 12.02 6.70
CA LYS A 292 23.71 10.87 7.53
C LYS A 292 22.24 10.99 7.94
N PHE A 293 21.45 9.96 7.70
CA PHE A 293 20.10 9.83 8.22
C PHE A 293 19.94 8.39 8.74
N GLY A 294 19.65 8.20 10.01
CA GLY A 294 19.29 6.92 10.61
C GLY A 294 20.08 5.69 10.17
N LYS A 295 19.74 4.53 10.71
CA LYS A 295 20.23 3.24 10.25
C LYS A 295 19.20 2.68 9.24
N GLU A 296 19.38 2.90 7.96
CA GLU A 296 18.58 2.23 6.92
C GLU A 296 19.22 0.89 6.57
N ALA A 297 18.39 -0.16 6.43
CA ALA A 297 18.84 -1.47 5.99
C ALA A 297 19.40 -1.40 4.55
N GLY A 298 20.51 -2.05 4.28
CA GLY A 298 21.13 -2.12 2.95
C GLY A 298 20.32 -2.96 1.96
N LEU A 299 19.73 -4.06 2.43
CA LEU A 299 19.00 -5.03 1.60
C LEU A 299 17.82 -5.63 2.37
N LEU A 300 16.67 -5.75 1.72
CA LEU A 300 15.52 -6.51 2.19
C LEU A 300 14.72 -7.00 0.97
N LEU A 301 14.67 -8.29 0.75
CA LEU A 301 13.96 -8.93 -0.36
C LEU A 301 12.87 -9.83 0.20
N ILE A 302 11.68 -9.84 -0.40
CA ILE A 302 10.61 -10.76 -0.07
C ILE A 302 10.26 -11.64 -1.26
N ASP A 303 9.94 -12.91 -0.99
CA ASP A 303 9.63 -13.91 -1.99
C ASP A 303 8.15 -13.84 -2.40
N PRO A 304 7.82 -13.53 -3.67
CA PRO A 304 6.45 -13.48 -4.17
C PRO A 304 5.94 -14.84 -4.68
N ALA A 305 6.70 -15.93 -4.57
CA ALA A 305 6.38 -17.22 -5.20
C ALA A 305 4.97 -17.70 -4.86
N LYS A 306 4.53 -17.56 -3.61
CA LYS A 306 3.19 -17.95 -3.17
C LYS A 306 2.09 -17.17 -3.91
N ALA A 307 2.24 -15.85 -4.08
CA ALA A 307 1.30 -15.03 -4.81
C ALA A 307 1.28 -15.38 -6.30
N ASN A 308 2.47 -15.57 -6.89
CA ASN A 308 2.59 -15.98 -8.29
C ASN A 308 1.90 -17.32 -8.56
N GLU A 309 2.20 -18.35 -7.75
CA GLU A 309 1.71 -19.72 -7.96
C GLU A 309 0.22 -19.87 -7.65
N ARG A 310 -0.26 -19.26 -6.56
CA ARG A 310 -1.62 -19.51 -6.05
C ARG A 310 -2.66 -18.50 -6.48
N LEU A 311 -2.27 -17.24 -6.73
CA LEU A 311 -3.16 -16.19 -7.21
C LEU A 311 -2.99 -15.90 -8.71
N GLY A 312 -1.91 -16.40 -9.33
CA GLY A 312 -1.51 -16.00 -10.68
C GLY A 312 -1.09 -14.52 -10.74
N TRP A 313 -0.73 -13.94 -9.59
CA TRP A 313 -0.33 -12.55 -9.50
C TRP A 313 1.11 -12.35 -9.99
N GLY A 314 1.35 -11.26 -10.67
CA GLY A 314 2.66 -10.79 -11.09
C GLY A 314 2.58 -9.36 -11.57
N PRO A 315 3.74 -8.71 -11.81
CA PRO A 315 3.78 -7.37 -12.40
C PRO A 315 3.06 -7.34 -13.76
N SER A 316 2.25 -6.31 -13.99
CA SER A 316 1.53 -6.13 -15.25
C SER A 316 2.43 -5.66 -16.39
N GLN A 317 3.60 -5.11 -16.05
CA GLN A 317 4.59 -4.56 -16.98
C GLN A 317 5.98 -4.53 -16.35
N SER A 318 7.01 -4.23 -17.16
CA SER A 318 8.38 -4.08 -16.66
C SER A 318 8.53 -2.92 -15.69
N LEU A 319 9.51 -2.99 -14.80
CA LEU A 319 9.85 -1.91 -13.87
C LEU A 319 10.16 -0.60 -14.61
N ASP A 320 10.89 -0.68 -15.72
CA ASP A 320 11.25 0.51 -16.52
C ASP A 320 10.00 1.21 -17.10
N GLN A 321 9.02 0.43 -17.57
CA GLN A 321 7.76 1.01 -18.04
C GLN A 321 6.97 1.64 -16.89
N SER A 322 6.93 1.00 -15.73
CA SER A 322 6.25 1.53 -14.54
C SER A 322 6.88 2.82 -14.02
N LEU A 323 8.22 2.92 -14.09
CA LEU A 323 8.96 4.15 -13.75
C LEU A 323 8.64 5.28 -14.74
N LYS A 324 8.61 4.97 -16.04
CA LYS A 324 8.24 5.92 -17.08
C LYS A 324 6.80 6.43 -16.90
N ASP A 325 5.84 5.55 -16.69
CA ASP A 325 4.44 5.90 -16.47
C ASP A 325 4.27 6.76 -15.21
N THR A 326 5.06 6.45 -14.17
CA THR A 326 5.09 7.25 -12.94
C THR A 326 5.61 8.66 -13.23
N ALA A 327 6.74 8.81 -13.91
CA ALA A 327 7.28 10.12 -14.26
C ALA A 327 6.33 10.92 -15.16
N GLU A 328 5.69 10.25 -16.12
CA GLU A 328 4.69 10.87 -16.99
C GLU A 328 3.46 11.36 -16.19
N TRP A 329 2.98 10.57 -15.22
CA TRP A 329 1.87 10.96 -14.37
C TRP A 329 2.16 12.28 -13.62
N TYR A 330 3.34 12.40 -13.00
CA TYR A 330 3.76 13.61 -12.31
C TYR A 330 3.95 14.81 -13.26
N ASP A 331 4.53 14.60 -14.43
CA ASP A 331 4.75 15.66 -15.43
C ASP A 331 3.43 16.22 -15.99
N ARG A 332 2.45 15.35 -16.24
CA ARG A 332 1.08 15.74 -16.64
C ARG A 332 0.38 16.51 -15.53
N GLN A 333 0.48 16.06 -14.29
CA GLN A 333 -0.07 16.78 -13.14
C GLN A 333 0.54 18.17 -13.01
N ALA A 334 1.86 18.29 -13.15
CA ALA A 334 2.55 19.59 -13.11
C ALA A 334 2.14 20.53 -14.26
N LYS A 335 1.67 20.00 -15.39
CA LYS A 335 1.11 20.75 -16.51
C LYS A 335 -0.37 21.12 -16.31
N GLY A 336 -0.99 20.70 -15.20
CA GLY A 336 -2.40 20.98 -14.88
C GLY A 336 -3.40 20.13 -15.66
N GLU A 337 -3.01 18.96 -16.19
CA GLU A 337 -3.91 18.04 -16.85
C GLU A 337 -4.92 17.40 -15.88
N ASP A 338 -6.09 16.98 -16.36
CA ASP A 338 -7.08 16.25 -15.54
C ASP A 338 -6.57 14.82 -15.25
N MET A 339 -5.94 14.66 -14.09
CA MET A 339 -5.37 13.39 -13.66
C MET A 339 -6.44 12.33 -13.37
N PHE A 340 -7.66 12.72 -13.06
CA PHE A 340 -8.77 11.78 -12.94
C PHE A 340 -9.07 11.10 -14.28
N ALA A 341 -9.23 11.88 -15.36
CA ALA A 341 -9.51 11.34 -16.70
C ALA A 341 -8.34 10.50 -17.22
N TYR A 342 -7.09 10.98 -17.05
CA TYR A 342 -5.90 10.24 -17.43
C TYR A 342 -5.81 8.88 -16.70
N SER A 343 -5.95 8.89 -15.38
CA SER A 343 -5.88 7.68 -14.56
C SER A 343 -7.02 6.70 -14.84
N ALA A 344 -8.22 7.20 -15.16
CA ALA A 344 -9.36 6.34 -15.51
C ALA A 344 -9.09 5.52 -16.79
N GLY A 345 -8.49 6.15 -17.81
CA GLY A 345 -8.10 5.46 -19.02
C GLY A 345 -7.04 4.39 -18.77
N TYR A 346 -6.06 4.69 -17.94
CA TYR A 346 -4.98 3.76 -17.56
C TYR A 346 -5.54 2.55 -16.78
N VAL A 347 -6.32 2.80 -15.72
CA VAL A 347 -6.91 1.72 -14.89
C VAL A 347 -7.90 0.89 -15.68
N ALA A 348 -8.70 1.50 -16.59
CA ALA A 348 -9.61 0.74 -17.43
C ALA A 348 -8.87 -0.25 -18.36
N ASN A 349 -7.70 0.10 -18.85
CA ASN A 349 -6.87 -0.81 -19.65
C ASN A 349 -6.30 -1.94 -18.78
N LEU A 350 -5.75 -1.63 -17.63
CA LEU A 350 -5.22 -2.61 -16.67
C LEU A 350 -6.31 -3.64 -16.28
N LEU A 351 -7.52 -3.21 -16.00
CA LEU A 351 -8.62 -4.08 -15.56
C LEU A 351 -9.21 -4.97 -16.66
N LYS A 352 -8.88 -4.77 -17.94
CA LYS A 352 -9.35 -5.64 -19.02
C LYS A 352 -8.70 -7.02 -19.00
N ASP A 353 -7.47 -7.08 -18.47
CA ASP A 353 -6.63 -8.27 -18.54
C ASP A 353 -6.70 -9.13 -17.25
N ILE A 354 -7.51 -8.69 -16.25
CA ILE A 354 -7.58 -9.33 -14.92
C ILE A 354 -9.00 -9.53 -14.39
#